data_329a028ed4c27b3ef71908269865956d
#
_entry.id   329a028ed4c27b3ef71908269865956d
#
_cell.length_a   1.000
_cell.length_b   1.000
_cell.length_c   1.000
_cell.angle_alpha   90.00
_cell.angle_beta   90.00
_cell.angle_gamma   90.00
#
_symmetry.space_group_name_H-M   'P 1'
#
loop_
_entity.id
_entity.type
_entity.pdbx_description
1 polymer ?
#
loop_
_entity_poly.entity_id
_entity_poly.type
_entity_poly.pdbx_seq_one_letter_code
_entity_poly.pdbx_strand_id
1 'polypeptide(L)'
;DLHSQQIINTLTHTQQQAIVFLSIAKSAFFDNENWRQLFENFSVLEEHLQQASQEEKTVQFYVRHFTKHLIFLTFSGYFTWMYSQTFKISLLSALIISPVTCYYYEFLTVCLLISVVEAFRNRFKCLNKKLLIVFDESELVKEAKLFAQGDRILNETVQIFNNVFSYKIILVILHCALVVIHALNTFYI
;
A
#
# COMPACT_ATOMS: atom_id res chain seq x y z
N ASP A 1 36.63 3.75 -6.82
CA ASP A 1 36.77 5.16 -7.19
C ASP A 1 35.67 6.00 -6.52
N LEU A 2 36.08 6.85 -5.59
CA LEU A 2 35.13 7.65 -4.74
C LEU A 2 34.14 8.47 -5.59
N HIS A 3 34.60 8.91 -6.76
CA HIS A 3 33.80 9.71 -7.68
C HIS A 3 32.69 8.87 -8.36
N SER A 4 32.97 7.64 -8.72
CA SER A 4 31.99 6.73 -9.30
C SER A 4 30.90 6.38 -8.29
N GLN A 5 31.25 6.17 -7.02
CA GLN A 5 30.27 5.91 -5.95
C GLN A 5 29.37 7.12 -5.69
N GLN A 6 29.90 8.35 -5.73
CA GLN A 6 29.10 9.56 -5.58
C GLN A 6 28.09 9.71 -6.72
N ILE A 7 28.50 9.44 -7.96
CA ILE A 7 27.61 9.51 -9.13
C ILE A 7 26.48 8.47 -8.99
N ILE A 8 26.82 7.23 -8.66
CA ILE A 8 25.84 6.16 -8.50
C ILE A 8 24.83 6.50 -7.38
N ASN A 9 25.30 6.98 -6.23
CA ASN A 9 24.46 7.39 -5.13
C ASN A 9 23.51 8.54 -5.53
N THR A 10 24.01 9.53 -6.24
CA THR A 10 23.20 10.66 -6.71
C THR A 10 22.15 10.21 -7.72
N LEU A 11 22.51 9.34 -8.66
CA LEU A 11 21.58 8.77 -9.64
C LEU A 11 20.47 7.94 -8.95
N THR A 12 20.85 7.08 -8.03
CA THR A 12 19.89 6.24 -7.29
C THR A 12 18.91 7.10 -6.50
N HIS A 13 19.41 8.13 -5.82
CA HIS A 13 18.57 9.06 -5.05
C HIS A 13 17.62 9.87 -5.95
N THR A 14 18.13 10.41 -7.06
CA THR A 14 17.32 11.17 -8.02
C THR A 14 16.23 10.30 -8.65
N GLN A 15 16.58 9.06 -9.01
CA GLN A 15 15.61 8.09 -9.53
C GLN A 15 14.53 7.75 -8.51
N GLN A 16 14.89 7.54 -7.26
CA GLN A 16 13.96 7.27 -6.17
C GLN A 16 12.96 8.41 -5.98
N GLN A 17 13.44 9.66 -5.96
CA GLN A 17 12.58 10.84 -5.87
C GLN A 17 11.64 10.94 -7.08
N ALA A 18 12.13 10.68 -8.29
CA ALA A 18 11.34 10.69 -9.51
C ALA A 18 10.21 9.62 -9.45
N ILE A 19 10.50 8.41 -8.98
CA ILE A 19 9.52 7.33 -8.80
C ILE A 19 8.42 7.76 -7.83
N VAL A 20 8.78 8.32 -6.68
CA VAL A 20 7.81 8.79 -5.69
C VAL A 20 6.94 9.91 -6.26
N PHE A 21 7.57 10.90 -6.91
CA PHE A 21 6.85 12.01 -7.53
C PHE A 21 5.87 11.54 -8.61
N LEU A 22 6.30 10.66 -9.51
CA LEU A 22 5.46 10.10 -10.57
C LEU A 22 4.31 9.27 -9.98
N SER A 23 4.55 8.51 -8.91
CA SER A 23 3.53 7.73 -8.24
C SER A 23 2.46 8.62 -7.58
N ILE A 24 2.87 9.70 -6.94
CA ILE A 24 1.96 10.68 -6.33
C ILE A 24 1.17 11.41 -7.42
N ALA A 25 1.83 11.89 -8.46
CA ALA A 25 1.19 12.59 -9.57
C ALA A 25 0.17 11.69 -10.27
N LYS A 26 0.54 10.43 -10.59
CA LYS A 26 -0.39 9.47 -11.18
C LYS A 26 -1.60 9.24 -10.27
N SER A 27 -1.37 9.03 -8.97
CA SER A 27 -2.44 8.78 -8.01
C SER A 27 -3.40 9.97 -7.89
N ALA A 28 -2.85 11.19 -7.84
CA ALA A 28 -3.64 12.41 -7.65
C ALA A 28 -4.43 12.82 -8.90
N PHE A 29 -3.86 12.64 -10.10
CA PHE A 29 -4.45 13.17 -11.33
C PHE A 29 -5.16 12.12 -12.17
N PHE A 30 -4.71 10.87 -12.16
CA PHE A 30 -5.20 9.82 -13.05
C PHE A 30 -6.00 8.72 -12.34
N ASP A 31 -5.68 8.42 -11.09
CA ASP A 31 -6.31 7.31 -10.36
C ASP A 31 -7.43 7.76 -9.41
N ASN A 32 -7.78 9.04 -9.34
CA ASN A 32 -8.75 9.55 -8.39
C ASN A 32 -10.12 8.87 -8.52
N GLU A 33 -10.58 8.66 -9.76
CA GLU A 33 -11.85 7.98 -10.02
C GLU A 33 -11.79 6.50 -9.64
N ASN A 34 -10.68 5.82 -9.95
CA ASN A 34 -10.46 4.43 -9.54
C ASN A 34 -10.45 4.29 -8.01
N TRP A 35 -9.85 5.24 -7.29
CA TRP A 35 -9.87 5.26 -5.83
C TRP A 35 -11.30 5.43 -5.28
N ARG A 36 -12.06 6.36 -5.85
CA ARG A 36 -13.45 6.58 -5.46
C ARG A 36 -14.27 5.31 -5.66
N GLN A 37 -14.20 4.69 -6.84
CA GLN A 37 -14.92 3.46 -7.16
C GLN A 37 -14.47 2.29 -6.26
N LEU A 38 -13.19 2.18 -5.93
CA LEU A 38 -12.67 1.17 -5.02
C LEU A 38 -13.36 1.26 -3.65
N PHE A 39 -13.44 2.46 -3.08
CA PHE A 39 -14.07 2.66 -1.77
C PHE A 39 -15.60 2.52 -1.82
N GLU A 40 -16.25 3.01 -2.86
CA GLU A 40 -17.68 2.83 -3.08
C GLU A 40 -18.05 1.35 -3.18
N ASN A 41 -17.31 0.58 -3.98
CA ASN A 41 -17.54 -0.86 -4.10
C ASN A 41 -17.32 -1.60 -2.77
N PHE A 42 -16.32 -1.21 -1.98
CA PHE A 42 -16.14 -1.77 -0.65
C PHE A 42 -17.32 -1.45 0.29
N SER A 43 -17.86 -0.25 0.24
CA SER A 43 -19.02 0.16 1.04
C SER A 43 -20.27 -0.65 0.64
N VAL A 44 -20.55 -0.75 -0.65
CA VAL A 44 -21.67 -1.56 -1.18
C VAL A 44 -21.54 -3.03 -0.79
N LEU A 45 -20.32 -3.57 -0.86
CA LEU A 45 -20.06 -4.95 -0.50
C LEU A 45 -20.24 -5.19 1.01
N GLU A 46 -19.90 -4.23 1.86
CA GLU A 46 -20.16 -4.31 3.32
C GLU A 46 -21.65 -4.33 3.64
N GLU A 47 -22.43 -3.50 2.97
CA GLU A 47 -23.88 -3.48 3.12
C GLU A 47 -24.51 -4.82 2.70
N HIS A 48 -24.10 -5.37 1.55
CA HIS A 48 -24.57 -6.68 1.07
C HIS A 48 -24.17 -7.85 1.95
N LEU A 49 -23.00 -7.81 2.56
CA LEU A 49 -22.51 -8.90 3.40
C LEU A 49 -23.07 -8.85 4.83
N GLN A 50 -23.79 -7.80 5.22
CA GLN A 50 -24.37 -7.61 6.56
C GLN A 50 -23.37 -7.97 7.67
N GLN A 51 -22.21 -7.40 7.66
CA GLN A 51 -21.18 -7.69 8.66
C GLN A 51 -21.48 -6.99 10.01
N ALA A 52 -22.50 -7.51 10.71
CA ALA A 52 -22.70 -7.21 12.11
C ALA A 52 -21.70 -8.02 12.95
N SER A 53 -20.51 -7.58 13.13
CA SER A 53 -19.58 -8.03 14.22
C SER A 53 -18.11 -7.68 13.91
N GLN A 54 -17.78 -6.42 13.69
CA GLN A 54 -16.39 -6.05 13.37
C GLN A 54 -15.78 -4.95 14.25
N GLU A 55 -16.47 -4.43 15.26
CA GLU A 55 -15.88 -3.34 16.06
C GLU A 55 -14.58 -3.75 16.74
N GLU A 56 -14.54 -4.94 17.33
CA GLU A 56 -13.35 -5.41 18.05
C GLU A 56 -12.15 -5.70 17.13
N LYS A 57 -12.40 -6.28 15.94
CA LYS A 57 -11.36 -6.51 14.92
C LYS A 57 -10.89 -5.23 14.29
N THR A 58 -11.76 -4.24 14.17
CA THR A 58 -11.46 -2.93 13.63
C THR A 58 -10.49 -2.18 14.54
N VAL A 59 -10.71 -2.18 15.85
CA VAL A 59 -9.82 -1.54 16.83
C VAL A 59 -8.42 -2.17 16.80
N GLN A 60 -8.32 -3.49 16.81
CA GLN A 60 -7.03 -4.19 16.72
C GLN A 60 -6.29 -3.87 15.41
N PHE A 61 -7.02 -3.75 14.30
CA PHE A 61 -6.46 -3.34 13.02
C PHE A 61 -5.86 -1.92 13.09
N TYR A 62 -6.60 -0.95 13.60
CA TYR A 62 -6.11 0.42 13.76
C TYR A 62 -4.91 0.51 14.69
N VAL A 63 -4.95 -0.16 15.83
CA VAL A 63 -3.83 -0.19 16.80
C VAL A 63 -2.58 -0.76 16.13
N ARG A 64 -2.70 -1.87 15.42
CA ARG A 64 -1.57 -2.50 14.72
C ARG A 64 -0.97 -1.59 13.65
N HIS A 65 -1.80 -0.91 12.85
CA HIS A 65 -1.33 0.02 11.84
C HIS A 65 -0.70 1.25 12.47
N PHE A 66 -1.34 1.86 13.45
CA PHE A 66 -0.81 3.00 14.19
C PHE A 66 0.55 2.70 14.82
N THR A 67 0.71 1.53 15.44
CA THR A 67 1.98 1.11 16.02
C THR A 67 3.09 1.00 14.98
N LYS A 68 2.81 0.43 13.80
CA LYS A 68 3.78 0.36 12.69
C LYS A 68 4.20 1.75 12.22
N HIS A 69 3.24 2.67 12.07
CA HIS A 69 3.52 4.05 11.68
C HIS A 69 4.35 4.78 12.73
N LEU A 70 4.02 4.61 14.02
CA LEU A 70 4.75 5.23 15.12
C LEU A 70 6.21 4.75 15.14
N ILE A 71 6.45 3.44 15.02
CA ILE A 71 7.78 2.87 14.94
C ILE A 71 8.55 3.46 13.76
N PHE A 72 7.94 3.46 12.57
CA PHE A 72 8.59 3.98 11.37
C PHE A 72 8.92 5.48 11.49
N LEU A 73 8.00 6.28 11.99
CA LEU A 73 8.21 7.72 12.20
C LEU A 73 9.32 7.99 13.21
N THR A 74 9.41 7.20 14.28
CA THR A 74 10.49 7.31 15.27
C THR A 74 11.85 7.03 14.63
N PHE A 75 11.98 5.95 13.87
CA PHE A 75 13.20 5.65 13.11
C PHE A 75 13.53 6.73 12.09
N SER A 76 12.53 7.16 11.32
CA SER A 76 12.70 8.21 10.30
C SER A 76 13.17 9.53 10.91
N GLY A 77 12.57 9.92 12.04
CA GLY A 77 12.98 11.11 12.80
C GLY A 77 14.42 11.01 13.28
N TYR A 78 14.80 9.86 13.85
CA TYR A 78 16.16 9.61 14.29
C TYR A 78 17.18 9.69 13.14
N PHE A 79 16.90 9.03 12.00
CA PHE A 79 17.78 9.09 10.84
C PHE A 79 17.86 10.49 10.23
N THR A 80 16.76 11.22 10.16
CA THR A 80 16.76 12.60 9.68
C THR A 80 17.59 13.51 10.60
N TRP A 81 17.48 13.32 11.90
CA TRP A 81 18.29 14.05 12.87
C TRP A 81 19.78 13.72 12.71
N MET A 82 20.16 12.44 12.64
CA MET A 82 21.53 12.01 12.38
C MET A 82 22.09 12.60 11.09
N TYR A 83 21.30 12.58 10.01
CA TYR A 83 21.66 13.15 8.72
C TYR A 83 21.92 14.67 8.81
N SER A 84 21.04 15.38 9.51
CA SER A 84 21.17 16.81 9.80
C SER A 84 22.49 17.13 10.53
N GLN A 85 22.85 16.35 11.55
CA GLN A 85 24.09 16.52 12.32
C GLN A 85 25.33 16.24 11.45
N THR A 86 25.28 15.15 10.67
CA THR A 86 26.42 14.73 9.84
C THR A 86 26.74 15.77 8.76
N PHE A 87 25.74 16.31 8.10
CA PHE A 87 25.92 17.28 7.01
C PHE A 87 25.82 18.74 7.44
N LYS A 88 25.60 19.01 8.73
CA LYS A 88 25.45 20.36 9.31
C LYS A 88 24.40 21.21 8.59
N ILE A 89 23.30 20.59 8.18
CA ILE A 89 22.18 21.26 7.51
C ILE A 89 20.98 21.38 8.46
N SER A 90 20.05 22.27 8.14
CA SER A 90 18.81 22.39 8.94
C SER A 90 18.01 21.10 8.91
N LEU A 91 17.25 20.83 9.99
CA LEU A 91 16.40 19.64 10.08
C LEU A 91 15.38 19.58 8.94
N LEU A 92 14.84 20.74 8.54
CA LEU A 92 13.91 20.82 7.41
C LEU A 92 14.59 20.47 6.07
N SER A 93 15.80 20.97 5.84
CA SER A 93 16.59 20.62 4.65
C SER A 93 16.94 19.13 4.66
N ALA A 94 17.30 18.57 5.82
CA ALA A 94 17.57 17.16 5.99
C ALA A 94 16.33 16.30 5.66
N LEU A 95 15.14 16.71 6.09
CA LEU A 95 13.90 16.01 5.79
C LEU A 95 13.59 15.96 4.28
N ILE A 96 13.82 17.07 3.58
CA ILE A 96 13.55 17.18 2.13
C ILE A 96 14.58 16.41 1.30
N ILE A 97 15.86 16.49 1.68
CA ILE A 97 16.97 15.95 0.88
C ILE A 97 17.21 14.46 1.21
N SER A 98 16.85 14.00 2.42
CA SER A 98 17.12 12.63 2.83
C SER A 98 16.24 11.61 2.11
N PRO A 99 16.74 10.40 1.86
CA PRO A 99 15.95 9.33 1.26
C PRO A 99 14.81 8.83 2.17
N VAL A 100 14.77 9.27 3.42
CA VAL A 100 13.78 8.85 4.42
C VAL A 100 12.35 9.13 3.96
N THR A 101 12.11 10.26 3.30
CA THR A 101 10.78 10.63 2.77
C THR A 101 10.31 9.62 1.71
N CYS A 102 11.23 9.16 0.85
CA CYS A 102 10.94 8.15 -0.17
C CYS A 102 10.62 6.80 0.47
N TYR A 103 11.41 6.35 1.44
CA TYR A 103 11.16 5.11 2.19
C TYR A 103 9.84 5.16 2.96
N TYR A 104 9.47 6.32 3.50
CA TYR A 104 8.18 6.47 4.16
C TYR A 104 7.02 6.33 3.18
N TYR A 105 7.12 6.91 2.00
CA TYR A 105 6.10 6.74 0.96
C TYR A 105 5.95 5.27 0.53
N GLU A 106 7.06 4.56 0.33
CA GLU A 106 7.05 3.14 0.00
C GLU A 106 6.43 2.30 1.11
N PHE A 107 6.80 2.58 2.36
CA PHE A 107 6.20 1.94 3.53
C PHE A 107 4.68 2.16 3.58
N LEU A 108 4.21 3.38 3.37
CA LEU A 108 2.77 3.70 3.31
C LEU A 108 2.08 2.92 2.19
N THR A 109 2.70 2.86 1.02
CA THR A 109 2.15 2.13 -0.14
C THR A 109 2.02 0.63 0.15
N VAL A 110 3.03 0.02 0.76
CA VAL A 110 3.01 -1.38 1.16
C VAL A 110 1.96 -1.65 2.25
N CYS A 111 1.87 -0.78 3.26
CA CYS A 111 0.85 -0.90 4.30
C CYS A 111 -0.57 -0.82 3.72
N LEU A 112 -0.82 0.11 2.80
CA LEU A 112 -2.10 0.26 2.13
C LEU A 112 -2.42 -0.97 1.27
N LEU A 113 -1.45 -1.46 0.50
CA LEU A 113 -1.58 -2.68 -0.31
C LEU A 113 -2.00 -3.87 0.55
N ILE A 114 -1.28 -4.12 1.65
CA ILE A 114 -1.58 -5.22 2.58
C ILE A 114 -3.00 -5.07 3.14
N SER A 115 -3.39 -3.85 3.55
CA SER A 115 -4.70 -3.58 4.12
C SER A 115 -5.83 -3.87 3.13
N VAL A 116 -5.68 -3.47 1.87
CA VAL A 116 -6.67 -3.74 0.82
C VAL A 116 -6.74 -5.23 0.50
N VAL A 117 -5.61 -5.93 0.42
CA VAL A 117 -5.56 -7.39 0.20
C VAL A 117 -6.22 -8.15 1.37
N GLU A 118 -5.96 -7.76 2.63
CA GLU A 118 -6.64 -8.31 3.79
C GLU A 118 -8.15 -8.06 3.74
N ALA A 119 -8.57 -6.87 3.30
CA ALA A 119 -9.97 -6.54 3.10
C ALA A 119 -10.64 -7.45 2.05
N PHE A 120 -10.01 -7.69 0.91
CA PHE A 120 -10.49 -8.65 -0.08
C PHE A 120 -10.60 -10.06 0.49
N ARG A 121 -9.53 -10.54 1.12
CA ARG A 121 -9.50 -11.89 1.72
C ARG A 121 -10.65 -12.11 2.69
N ASN A 122 -10.95 -11.13 3.52
CA ASN A 122 -12.03 -11.24 4.50
C ASN A 122 -13.41 -11.29 3.82
N ARG A 123 -13.61 -10.49 2.77
CA ARG A 123 -14.87 -10.47 2.00
C ARG A 123 -15.09 -11.76 1.22
N PHE A 124 -14.06 -12.28 0.56
CA PHE A 124 -14.13 -13.60 -0.08
C PHE A 124 -14.47 -14.72 0.93
N LYS A 125 -13.86 -14.71 2.11
CA LYS A 125 -14.18 -15.66 3.16
C LYS A 125 -15.64 -15.56 3.63
N CYS A 126 -16.14 -14.32 3.78
CA CYS A 126 -17.51 -14.07 4.19
C CYS A 126 -18.49 -14.56 3.13
N LEU A 127 -18.22 -14.27 1.86
CA LEU A 127 -19.03 -14.71 0.72
C LEU A 127 -19.08 -16.23 0.65
N ASN A 128 -17.95 -16.92 0.73
CA ASN A 128 -17.87 -18.38 0.72
C ASN A 128 -18.59 -19.01 1.93
N LYS A 129 -18.50 -18.38 3.12
CA LYS A 129 -19.21 -18.86 4.30
C LYS A 129 -20.72 -18.77 4.13
N LYS A 130 -21.24 -17.70 3.56
CA LYS A 130 -22.67 -17.54 3.29
C LYS A 130 -23.16 -18.61 2.32
N LEU A 131 -22.41 -18.91 1.26
CA LEU A 131 -22.75 -19.94 0.29
C LEU A 131 -22.91 -21.34 0.95
N LEU A 132 -22.09 -21.66 1.96
CA LEU A 132 -22.11 -22.95 2.63
C LEU A 132 -23.29 -23.13 3.62
N ILE A 133 -23.97 -22.05 4.01
CA ILE A 133 -25.04 -22.08 5.05
C ILE A 133 -26.43 -22.24 4.43
N VAL A 134 -26.56 -22.00 3.11
CA VAL A 134 -27.88 -22.05 2.43
C VAL A 134 -28.27 -23.50 2.14
N PHE A 135 -29.15 -24.06 2.98
CA PHE A 135 -29.66 -25.41 2.80
C PHE A 135 -31.18 -25.48 2.45
N ASP A 136 -31.86 -24.33 2.37
CA ASP A 136 -33.31 -24.29 2.09
C ASP A 136 -33.54 -23.91 0.61
N GLU A 137 -34.26 -24.80 -0.12
CA GLU A 137 -34.51 -24.61 -1.58
C GLU A 137 -35.29 -23.34 -1.90
N SER A 138 -36.17 -22.87 -1.00
CA SER A 138 -36.97 -21.66 -1.23
C SER A 138 -36.14 -20.34 -1.15
N GLU A 139 -35.11 -20.32 -0.35
CA GLU A 139 -34.17 -19.21 -0.20
C GLU A 139 -33.00 -19.30 -1.17
N LEU A 140 -32.73 -20.49 -1.72
CA LEU A 140 -31.56 -20.78 -2.56
C LEU A 140 -31.47 -19.83 -3.79
N VAL A 141 -32.58 -19.54 -4.44
CA VAL A 141 -32.60 -18.68 -5.64
C VAL A 141 -32.29 -17.21 -5.28
N LYS A 142 -32.80 -16.74 -4.13
CA LYS A 142 -32.56 -15.37 -3.66
C LYS A 142 -31.09 -15.19 -3.23
N GLU A 143 -30.60 -16.14 -2.46
CA GLU A 143 -29.21 -16.12 -1.98
C GLU A 143 -28.21 -16.32 -3.12
N ALA A 144 -28.52 -17.16 -4.12
CA ALA A 144 -27.69 -17.32 -5.31
C ALA A 144 -27.58 -16.02 -6.12
N LYS A 145 -28.66 -15.23 -6.24
CA LYS A 145 -28.60 -13.91 -6.88
C LYS A 145 -27.75 -12.94 -6.08
N LEU A 146 -27.88 -12.89 -4.76
CA LEU A 146 -27.07 -12.05 -3.87
C LEU A 146 -25.60 -12.44 -3.95
N PHE A 147 -25.31 -13.75 -3.98
CA PHE A 147 -23.96 -14.25 -4.16
C PHE A 147 -23.36 -13.83 -5.51
N ALA A 148 -24.10 -14.03 -6.61
CA ALA A 148 -23.64 -13.66 -7.95
C ALA A 148 -23.38 -12.15 -8.08
N GLN A 149 -24.21 -11.34 -7.43
CA GLN A 149 -24.01 -9.89 -7.38
C GLN A 149 -22.78 -9.53 -6.55
N GLY A 150 -22.60 -10.12 -5.37
CA GLY A 150 -21.43 -9.91 -4.51
C GLY A 150 -20.12 -10.34 -5.19
N ASP A 151 -20.12 -11.48 -5.87
CA ASP A 151 -18.97 -11.98 -6.62
C ASP A 151 -18.62 -11.05 -7.78
N ARG A 152 -19.62 -10.56 -8.51
CA ARG A 152 -19.42 -9.58 -9.58
C ARG A 152 -18.78 -8.30 -9.07
N ILE A 153 -19.34 -7.69 -7.99
CA ILE A 153 -18.80 -6.45 -7.39
C ILE A 153 -17.37 -6.69 -6.92
N LEU A 154 -17.10 -7.85 -6.31
CA LEU A 154 -15.77 -8.20 -5.82
C LEU A 154 -14.76 -8.34 -6.96
N ASN A 155 -15.13 -8.96 -8.07
CA ASN A 155 -14.28 -9.08 -9.26
C ASN A 155 -14.01 -7.73 -9.94
N GLU A 156 -15.03 -6.88 -10.06
CA GLU A 156 -14.86 -5.49 -10.54
C GLU A 156 -13.91 -4.71 -9.63
N THR A 157 -14.04 -4.86 -8.31
CA THR A 157 -13.18 -4.21 -7.33
C THR A 157 -11.72 -4.69 -7.43
N VAL A 158 -11.49 -5.98 -7.68
CA VAL A 158 -10.14 -6.53 -7.94
C VAL A 158 -9.52 -5.94 -9.20
N GLN A 159 -10.31 -5.75 -10.27
CA GLN A 159 -9.81 -5.11 -11.49
C GLN A 159 -9.40 -3.66 -11.25
N ILE A 160 -10.22 -2.88 -10.55
CA ILE A 160 -9.90 -1.50 -10.16
C ILE A 160 -8.64 -1.46 -9.30
N PHE A 161 -8.54 -2.37 -8.32
CA PHE A 161 -7.34 -2.51 -7.48
C PHE A 161 -6.08 -2.78 -8.32
N ASN A 162 -6.15 -3.70 -9.28
CA ASN A 162 -5.03 -3.97 -10.16
C ASN A 162 -4.64 -2.75 -11.00
N ASN A 163 -5.59 -1.97 -11.49
CA ASN A 163 -5.32 -0.74 -12.22
C ASN A 163 -4.59 0.31 -11.37
N VAL A 164 -4.97 0.44 -10.09
CA VAL A 164 -4.37 1.41 -9.16
C VAL A 164 -2.98 0.97 -8.69
N PHE A 165 -2.82 -0.32 -8.37
CA PHE A 165 -1.63 -0.82 -7.68
C PHE A 165 -0.59 -1.47 -8.57
N SER A 166 -0.92 -2.01 -9.75
CA SER A 166 0.04 -2.73 -10.61
C SER A 166 1.28 -1.90 -10.90
N TYR A 167 1.10 -0.66 -11.29
CA TYR A 167 2.20 0.25 -11.57
C TYR A 167 3.07 0.54 -10.32
N LYS A 168 2.42 0.75 -9.17
CA LYS A 168 3.12 1.01 -7.90
C LYS A 168 3.92 -0.21 -7.44
N ILE A 169 3.37 -1.40 -7.59
CA ILE A 169 4.05 -2.66 -7.25
C ILE A 169 5.30 -2.84 -8.13
N ILE A 170 5.19 -2.61 -9.43
CA ILE A 170 6.32 -2.69 -10.36
C ILE A 170 7.42 -1.70 -9.96
N LEU A 171 7.06 -0.46 -9.63
CA LEU A 171 8.02 0.56 -9.20
C LEU A 171 8.73 0.18 -7.90
N VAL A 172 8.00 -0.34 -6.90
CA VAL A 172 8.60 -0.79 -5.64
C VAL A 172 9.55 -1.96 -5.88
N ILE A 173 9.16 -2.94 -6.70
CA ILE A 173 10.04 -4.08 -7.04
C ILE A 173 11.30 -3.59 -7.75
N LEU A 174 11.15 -2.69 -8.74
CA LEU A 174 12.28 -2.12 -9.46
C LEU A 174 13.23 -1.38 -8.52
N HIS A 175 12.67 -0.58 -7.61
CA HIS A 175 13.48 0.12 -6.60
C HIS A 175 14.22 -0.85 -5.69
N CYS A 176 13.56 -1.87 -5.15
CA CYS A 176 14.21 -2.90 -4.33
C CYS A 176 15.35 -3.60 -5.07
N ALA A 177 15.14 -3.94 -6.36
CA ALA A 177 16.19 -4.55 -7.18
C ALA A 177 17.42 -3.63 -7.34
N LEU A 178 17.20 -2.33 -7.58
CA LEU A 178 18.28 -1.34 -7.70
C LEU A 178 19.04 -1.15 -6.38
N VAL A 179 18.34 -1.11 -5.25
CA VAL A 179 18.97 -1.03 -3.92
C VAL A 179 19.84 -2.25 -3.66
N VAL A 180 19.37 -3.44 -4.01
CA VAL A 180 20.16 -4.68 -3.87
C VAL A 180 21.40 -4.65 -4.76
N ILE A 181 21.28 -4.27 -6.04
CA ILE A 181 22.41 -4.14 -6.96
C ILE A 181 23.43 -3.13 -6.42
N HIS A 182 22.94 -1.98 -5.92
CA HIS A 182 23.82 -0.97 -5.34
C HIS A 182 24.55 -1.49 -4.10
N ALA A 183 23.85 -2.17 -3.20
CA ALA A 183 24.45 -2.78 -2.02
C ALA A 183 25.54 -3.79 -2.41
N LEU A 184 25.24 -4.69 -3.35
CA LEU A 184 26.21 -5.67 -3.84
C LEU A 184 27.46 -4.99 -4.42
N ASN A 185 27.29 -3.97 -5.25
CA ASN A 185 28.42 -3.22 -5.80
C ASN A 185 29.29 -2.57 -4.71
N THR A 186 28.68 -2.09 -3.64
CA THR A 186 29.38 -1.46 -2.52
C THR A 186 30.21 -2.49 -1.71
N PHE A 187 29.76 -3.75 -1.65
CA PHE A 187 30.47 -4.81 -0.93
C PHE A 187 31.59 -5.47 -1.76
N TYR A 188 31.55 -5.36 -3.10
CA TYR A 188 32.54 -6.00 -3.99
C TYR A 188 33.66 -5.05 -4.45
N ILE A 189 33.61 -3.77 -4.08
CA ILE A 189 34.67 -2.78 -4.33
C ILE A 189 35.40 -2.44 -3.03
#